data_e7089d83006f86cf228b1dc7ba414393
#
_entry.id   e7089d83006f86cf228b1dc7ba414393
#
_cell.length_a   1.000
_cell.length_b   1.000
_cell.length_c   1.000
_cell.angle_alpha   90.00
_cell.angle_beta   90.00
_cell.angle_gamma   90.00
#
_symmetry.space_group_name_H-M   'P 1'
#
loop_
_entity.id
_entity.type
_entity.pdbx_description
1 polymer ?
#
loop_
_entity_poly.entity_id
_entity_poly.type
_entity_poly.pdbx_seq_one_letter_code
_entity_poly.pdbx_strand_id
1 'polypeptide(L)'
;MPKKMWHNVGMSSFQQQISEWLGLGPVQTERDLLDIIERRLSPSSINRLLALGITRSDVDELVIPLRTLQHRRSRREKLTVEESDRVLRIMRALSQAENLYGSRERALAWLRRPNSRLQGRAPLSLLKTDAGSRIVDELLVQIDEGMFV
;
A
#
# COMPACT_ATOMS: atom_id res chain seq x y z
N MET A 1 -7.35 -9.92 19.12
CA MET A 1 -6.17 -10.70 18.69
C MET A 1 -4.89 -10.01 19.08
N PRO A 2 -4.05 -10.62 19.87
CA PRO A 2 -2.82 -9.97 20.30
C PRO A 2 -1.87 -9.80 19.13
N LYS A 3 -1.50 -8.58 18.81
CA LYS A 3 -0.50 -8.29 17.79
C LYS A 3 0.83 -9.02 18.07
N LYS A 4 1.09 -9.32 19.35
CA LYS A 4 2.31 -10.00 19.78
C LYS A 4 2.50 -11.40 19.21
N MET A 5 1.42 -12.09 18.85
CA MET A 5 1.52 -13.42 18.26
C MET A 5 2.25 -13.41 16.92
N TRP A 6 2.06 -12.36 16.17
CA TRP A 6 2.62 -12.26 14.81
C TRP A 6 4.08 -11.86 14.81
N HIS A 7 4.48 -11.06 15.77
CA HIS A 7 5.89 -10.72 15.93
C HIS A 7 6.74 -11.94 16.25
N ASN A 8 6.16 -12.93 16.96
CA ASN A 8 6.86 -14.14 17.36
C ASN A 8 7.17 -15.07 16.18
N VAL A 9 6.56 -14.88 15.03
CA VAL A 9 6.85 -15.68 13.84
C VAL A 9 7.75 -14.97 12.83
N GLY A 10 8.36 -13.85 13.23
CA GLY A 10 9.31 -13.11 12.41
C GLY A 10 8.73 -12.31 11.27
N MET A 11 7.40 -12.12 11.24
CA MET A 11 6.72 -11.34 10.20
C MET A 11 6.52 -9.91 10.65
N SER A 12 6.77 -8.93 9.77
CA SER A 12 6.39 -7.55 10.03
C SER A 12 4.87 -7.40 9.90
N SER A 13 4.32 -6.35 10.52
CA SER A 13 2.88 -6.04 10.39
C SER A 13 2.46 -5.91 8.94
N PHE A 14 3.29 -5.31 8.12
CA PHE A 14 3.00 -5.16 6.69
C PHE A 14 2.96 -6.51 5.99
N GLN A 15 3.96 -7.36 6.21
CA GLN A 15 4.04 -8.67 5.56
C GLN A 15 2.80 -9.50 5.88
N GLN A 16 2.35 -9.46 7.11
CA GLN A 16 1.15 -10.14 7.55
C GLN A 16 -0.10 -9.56 6.87
N GLN A 17 -0.24 -8.24 6.89
CA GLN A 17 -1.39 -7.58 6.30
C GLN A 17 -1.46 -7.78 4.79
N ILE A 18 -0.31 -7.75 4.09
CA ILE A 18 -0.29 -7.96 2.65
C ILE A 18 -0.76 -9.37 2.30
N SER A 19 -0.35 -10.36 3.08
CA SER A 19 -0.81 -11.74 2.90
C SER A 19 -2.33 -11.83 3.01
N GLU A 20 -2.91 -11.18 4.02
CA GLU A 20 -4.35 -11.14 4.23
C GLU A 20 -5.06 -10.35 3.12
N TRP A 21 -4.57 -9.16 2.82
CA TRP A 21 -5.23 -8.26 1.86
C TRP A 21 -5.23 -8.81 0.44
N LEU A 22 -4.16 -9.47 0.03
CA LEU A 22 -4.08 -10.06 -1.31
C LEU A 22 -4.61 -11.49 -1.37
N GLY A 23 -4.86 -12.11 -0.22
CA GLY A 23 -5.31 -13.49 -0.18
C GLY A 23 -4.27 -14.48 -0.70
N LEU A 24 -3.00 -14.12 -0.58
CA LEU A 24 -1.88 -14.96 -0.99
C LEU A 24 -1.37 -15.77 0.19
N GLY A 25 -0.49 -16.74 -0.10
CA GLY A 25 0.20 -17.50 0.92
C GLY A 25 1.09 -16.63 1.80
N PRO A 26 1.78 -17.24 2.79
CA PRO A 26 2.57 -16.47 3.74
C PRO A 26 3.62 -15.59 3.06
N VAL A 27 3.69 -14.32 3.51
CA VAL A 27 4.71 -13.37 3.09
C VAL A 27 5.58 -13.11 4.31
N GLN A 28 6.82 -13.56 4.27
CA GLN A 28 7.71 -13.49 5.42
C GLN A 28 8.92 -12.59 5.22
N THR A 29 9.31 -12.37 3.96
CA THR A 29 10.53 -11.62 3.63
C THR A 29 10.26 -10.60 2.54
N GLU A 30 11.20 -9.65 2.40
CA GLU A 30 11.18 -8.72 1.26
C GLU A 30 11.34 -9.47 -0.07
N ARG A 31 12.04 -10.60 -0.08
CA ARG A 31 12.16 -11.43 -1.27
C ARG A 31 10.81 -12.01 -1.68
N ASP A 32 9.98 -12.39 -0.72
CA ASP A 32 8.62 -12.87 -1.03
C ASP A 32 7.80 -11.77 -1.71
N LEU A 33 7.95 -10.52 -1.26
CA LEU A 33 7.29 -9.37 -1.89
C LEU A 33 7.80 -9.14 -3.31
N LEU A 34 9.11 -9.25 -3.51
CA LEU A 34 9.70 -9.13 -4.84
C LEU A 34 9.15 -10.21 -5.77
N ASP A 35 9.06 -11.44 -5.30
CA ASP A 35 8.50 -12.56 -6.09
C ASP A 35 7.05 -12.27 -6.49
N ILE A 36 6.25 -11.72 -5.60
CA ILE A 36 4.86 -11.34 -5.90
C ILE A 36 4.83 -10.31 -7.02
N ILE A 37 5.68 -9.29 -6.93
CA ILE A 37 5.76 -8.22 -7.94
C ILE A 37 6.20 -8.79 -9.28
N GLU A 38 7.23 -9.62 -9.30
CA GLU A 38 7.75 -10.21 -10.52
C GLU A 38 6.78 -11.18 -11.19
N ARG A 39 5.99 -11.90 -10.39
CA ARG A 39 4.92 -12.77 -10.90
C ARG A 39 3.71 -11.97 -11.38
N ARG A 40 3.67 -10.70 -11.06
CA ARG A 40 2.64 -9.76 -11.47
C ARG A 40 1.29 -10.09 -10.84
N LEU A 41 0.64 -9.08 -10.32
CA LEU A 41 -0.66 -9.25 -9.67
C LEU A 41 -1.78 -9.37 -10.70
N SER A 42 -2.84 -10.07 -10.33
CA SER A 42 -4.08 -10.09 -11.08
C SER A 42 -4.80 -8.73 -10.97
N PRO A 43 -5.60 -8.32 -11.97
CA PRO A 43 -6.44 -7.14 -11.84
C PRO A 43 -7.38 -7.19 -10.62
N SER A 44 -7.68 -8.37 -10.08
CA SER A 44 -8.50 -8.49 -8.88
C SER A 44 -7.84 -7.85 -7.66
N SER A 45 -6.53 -7.63 -7.67
CA SER A 45 -5.84 -6.90 -6.60
C SER A 45 -6.34 -5.46 -6.47
N ILE A 46 -6.83 -4.88 -7.56
CA ILE A 46 -7.46 -3.55 -7.53
C ILE A 46 -8.73 -3.58 -6.69
N ASN A 47 -9.52 -4.65 -6.79
CA ASN A 47 -10.72 -4.79 -5.96
C ASN A 47 -10.36 -4.85 -4.49
N ARG A 48 -9.21 -5.43 -4.16
CA ARG A 48 -8.69 -5.44 -2.79
C ARG A 48 -8.35 -4.03 -2.30
N LEU A 49 -7.72 -3.22 -3.15
CA LEU A 49 -7.46 -1.81 -2.82
C LEU A 49 -8.76 -1.04 -2.56
N LEU A 50 -9.76 -1.23 -3.42
CA LEU A 50 -11.06 -0.57 -3.24
C LEU A 50 -11.72 -0.98 -1.92
N ALA A 51 -11.64 -2.26 -1.57
CA ALA A 51 -12.17 -2.77 -0.31
C ALA A 51 -11.46 -2.15 0.91
N LEU A 52 -10.21 -1.74 0.76
CA LEU A 52 -9.43 -1.08 1.82
C LEU A 52 -9.75 0.43 1.94
N GLY A 53 -10.54 0.98 1.04
CA GLY A 53 -10.90 2.40 1.08
C GLY A 53 -10.17 3.28 0.06
N ILE A 54 -9.35 2.69 -0.78
CA ILE A 54 -8.74 3.40 -1.92
C ILE A 54 -9.82 3.56 -2.98
N THR A 55 -9.98 4.77 -3.52
CA THR A 55 -11.04 5.04 -4.48
C THR A 55 -10.64 4.70 -5.92
N ARG A 56 -11.63 4.61 -6.80
CA ARG A 56 -11.36 4.41 -8.23
C ARG A 56 -10.53 5.55 -8.80
N SER A 57 -10.78 6.77 -8.33
CA SER A 57 -9.99 7.95 -8.72
C SER A 57 -8.53 7.81 -8.31
N ASP A 58 -8.29 7.30 -7.09
CA ASP A 58 -6.92 7.03 -6.63
C ASP A 58 -6.23 5.98 -7.50
N VAL A 59 -6.94 4.92 -7.84
CA VAL A 59 -6.41 3.84 -8.69
C VAL A 59 -6.04 4.41 -10.06
N ASP A 60 -6.91 5.21 -10.64
CA ASP A 60 -6.68 5.82 -11.95
C ASP A 60 -5.42 6.68 -11.95
N GLU A 61 -5.22 7.44 -10.89
CA GLU A 61 -4.11 8.38 -10.78
C GLU A 61 -2.81 7.71 -10.34
N LEU A 62 -2.89 6.76 -9.40
CA LEU A 62 -1.70 6.26 -8.70
C LEU A 62 -1.23 4.89 -9.17
N VAL A 63 -2.07 4.09 -9.76
CA VAL A 63 -1.75 2.70 -10.09
C VAL A 63 -1.82 2.43 -11.59
N ILE A 64 -3.00 2.56 -12.16
CA ILE A 64 -3.29 2.20 -13.56
C ILE A 64 -4.49 3.00 -14.05
N PRO A 65 -4.44 3.60 -15.25
CA PRO A 65 -5.62 4.25 -15.82
C PRO A 65 -6.78 3.25 -15.89
N LEU A 66 -7.97 3.69 -15.50
CA LEU A 66 -9.13 2.79 -15.45
C LEU A 66 -9.44 2.16 -16.80
N ARG A 67 -9.20 2.88 -17.88
CA ARG A 67 -9.38 2.34 -19.23
C ARG A 67 -8.43 1.19 -19.50
N THR A 68 -7.15 1.34 -19.09
CA THR A 68 -6.16 0.29 -19.25
C THR A 68 -6.52 -0.92 -18.38
N LEU A 69 -7.02 -0.68 -17.17
CA LEU A 69 -7.47 -1.75 -16.27
C LEU A 69 -8.60 -2.56 -16.91
N GLN A 70 -9.56 -1.87 -17.54
CA GLN A 70 -10.66 -2.53 -18.22
C GLN A 70 -10.15 -3.42 -19.35
N HIS A 71 -9.16 -2.96 -20.11
CA HIS A 71 -8.51 -3.75 -21.16
C HIS A 71 -7.84 -5.01 -20.58
N ARG A 72 -7.10 -4.86 -19.48
CA ARG A 72 -6.46 -6.01 -18.82
C ARG A 72 -7.52 -7.05 -18.45
N ARG A 73 -8.61 -6.61 -17.83
CA ARG A 73 -9.70 -7.49 -17.41
C ARG A 73 -10.35 -8.22 -18.57
N SER A 74 -10.64 -7.51 -19.65
CA SER A 74 -11.30 -8.11 -20.82
C SER A 74 -10.42 -9.14 -21.51
N ARG A 75 -9.11 -8.96 -21.49
CA ARG A 75 -8.14 -9.87 -22.09
C ARG A 75 -7.59 -10.91 -21.12
N ARG A 76 -8.04 -10.88 -19.87
CA ARG A 76 -7.54 -11.75 -18.79
C ARG A 76 -6.01 -11.65 -18.63
N GLU A 77 -5.50 -10.45 -18.77
CA GLU A 77 -4.07 -10.16 -18.60
C GLU A 77 -3.79 -9.73 -17.17
N LYS A 78 -2.61 -10.06 -16.67
CA LYS A 78 -2.12 -9.58 -15.38
C LYS A 78 -1.73 -8.10 -15.49
N LEU A 79 -1.61 -7.45 -14.32
CA LEU A 79 -0.99 -6.14 -14.22
C LEU A 79 0.49 -6.27 -14.60
N THR A 80 1.09 -5.17 -15.02
CA THR A 80 2.55 -5.15 -15.25
C THR A 80 3.31 -5.22 -13.93
N VAL A 81 4.61 -5.40 -13.99
CA VAL A 81 5.49 -5.34 -12.82
C VAL A 81 5.35 -3.99 -12.14
N GLU A 82 5.37 -2.90 -12.90
CA GLU A 82 5.27 -1.54 -12.36
C GLU A 82 3.89 -1.29 -11.73
N GLU A 83 2.84 -1.75 -12.35
CA GLU A 83 1.48 -1.63 -11.81
C GLU A 83 1.33 -2.44 -10.53
N SER A 84 1.88 -3.65 -10.50
CA SER A 84 1.90 -4.50 -9.31
C SER A 84 2.68 -3.85 -8.17
N ASP A 85 3.82 -3.26 -8.48
CA ASP A 85 4.64 -2.54 -7.50
C ASP A 85 3.86 -1.38 -6.89
N ARG A 86 3.11 -0.63 -7.70
CA ARG A 86 2.31 0.49 -7.21
C ARG A 86 1.17 0.05 -6.30
N VAL A 87 0.55 -1.09 -6.57
CA VAL A 87 -0.45 -1.66 -5.67
C VAL A 87 0.16 -1.93 -4.30
N LEU A 88 1.30 -2.63 -4.28
CA LEU A 88 1.98 -2.95 -3.02
C LEU A 88 2.49 -1.71 -2.30
N ARG A 89 2.90 -0.70 -3.04
CA ARG A 89 3.36 0.57 -2.48
C ARG A 89 2.25 1.26 -1.69
N ILE A 90 1.04 1.28 -2.24
CA ILE A 90 -0.13 1.85 -1.53
C ILE A 90 -0.45 1.01 -0.30
N MET A 91 -0.44 -0.30 -0.43
CA MET A 91 -0.72 -1.19 0.70
C MET A 91 0.31 -1.03 1.81
N ARG A 92 1.59 -0.86 1.47
CA ARG A 92 2.64 -0.63 2.46
C ARG A 92 2.40 0.66 3.25
N ALA A 93 2.11 1.75 2.55
CA ALA A 93 1.83 3.03 3.21
C ALA A 93 0.59 2.94 4.10
N LEU A 94 -0.46 2.29 3.62
CA LEU A 94 -1.69 2.11 4.40
C LEU A 94 -1.42 1.27 5.64
N SER A 95 -0.67 0.19 5.52
CA SER A 95 -0.31 -0.68 6.64
C SER A 95 0.47 0.09 7.71
N GLN A 96 1.47 0.85 7.31
CA GLN A 96 2.27 1.66 8.24
C GLN A 96 1.42 2.71 8.94
N ALA A 97 0.55 3.39 8.20
CA ALA A 97 -0.34 4.39 8.77
C ALA A 97 -1.36 3.76 9.74
N GLU A 98 -1.91 2.59 9.41
CA GLU A 98 -2.80 1.86 10.32
C GLU A 98 -2.12 1.49 11.63
N ASN A 99 -0.89 1.02 11.55
CA ASN A 99 -0.14 0.65 12.74
C ASN A 99 0.17 1.88 13.62
N LEU A 100 0.42 3.01 12.98
CA LEU A 100 0.72 4.26 13.69
C LEU A 100 -0.53 4.87 14.33
N TYR A 101 -1.63 4.93 13.61
CA TYR A 101 -2.84 5.63 14.03
C TYR A 101 -3.91 4.72 14.65
N GLY A 102 -3.72 3.42 14.59
CA GLY A 102 -4.57 2.45 15.25
C GLY A 102 -5.85 2.03 14.53
N SER A 103 -6.17 2.66 13.39
CA SER A 103 -7.34 2.26 12.59
C SER A 103 -7.14 2.64 11.13
N ARG A 104 -7.86 1.94 10.26
CA ARG A 104 -7.87 2.24 8.83
C ARG A 104 -8.48 3.60 8.54
N GLU A 105 -9.53 3.95 9.23
CA GLU A 105 -10.19 5.24 9.06
C GLU A 105 -9.23 6.39 9.31
N ARG A 106 -8.49 6.32 10.41
CA ARG A 106 -7.50 7.35 10.77
C ARG A 106 -6.32 7.35 9.79
N ALA A 107 -5.89 6.18 9.37
CA ALA A 107 -4.81 6.04 8.41
C ALA A 107 -5.18 6.70 7.08
N LEU A 108 -6.37 6.41 6.56
CA LEU A 108 -6.86 7.01 5.32
C LEU A 108 -7.02 8.53 5.46
N ALA A 109 -7.52 8.99 6.61
CA ALA A 109 -7.66 10.43 6.87
C ALA A 109 -6.30 11.12 6.80
N TRP A 110 -5.27 10.54 7.39
CA TRP A 110 -3.92 11.09 7.33
C TRP A 110 -3.35 11.08 5.91
N LEU A 111 -3.51 9.98 5.20
CA LEU A 111 -3.01 9.84 3.83
C LEU A 111 -3.66 10.83 2.86
N ARG A 112 -4.89 11.24 3.12
CA ARG A 112 -5.64 12.15 2.25
C ARG A 112 -5.50 13.62 2.63
N ARG A 113 -4.97 13.92 3.80
CA ARG A 113 -4.88 15.29 4.29
C ARG A 113 -3.65 15.98 3.74
N PRO A 114 -3.76 17.21 3.22
CA PRO A 114 -2.59 18.02 2.90
C PRO A 114 -1.67 18.13 4.10
N ASN A 115 -0.38 17.98 3.89
CA ASN A 115 0.61 17.91 4.94
C ASN A 115 1.68 18.99 4.72
N SER A 116 1.89 19.85 5.71
CA SER A 116 2.86 20.95 5.60
C SER A 116 4.30 20.43 5.41
N ARG A 117 4.62 19.25 5.95
CA ARG A 117 5.94 18.64 5.80
C ARG A 117 6.16 18.10 4.39
N LEU A 118 5.10 17.99 3.60
CA LEU A 118 5.11 17.56 2.21
C LEU A 118 4.76 18.73 1.27
N GLN A 119 5.03 19.95 1.71
CA GLN A 119 4.76 21.17 0.94
C GLN A 119 3.26 21.31 0.58
N GLY A 120 2.40 20.91 1.49
CA GLY A 120 0.95 21.00 1.30
C GLY A 120 0.34 19.89 0.48
N ARG A 121 1.12 18.89 0.08
CA ARG A 121 0.61 17.74 -0.67
C ARG A 121 0.10 16.67 0.29
N ALA A 122 -0.91 15.93 -0.14
CA ALA A 122 -1.38 14.78 0.61
C ALA A 122 -0.40 13.61 0.43
N PRO A 123 -0.08 12.87 1.51
CA PRO A 123 0.84 11.73 1.40
C PRO A 123 0.47 10.73 0.31
N LEU A 124 -0.83 10.44 0.17
CA LEU A 124 -1.31 9.49 -0.83
C LEU A 124 -0.88 9.88 -2.25
N SER A 125 -0.91 11.17 -2.56
CA SER A 125 -0.55 11.66 -3.90
C SER A 125 0.93 11.42 -4.25
N LEU A 126 1.79 11.23 -3.26
CA LEU A 126 3.21 10.98 -3.48
C LEU A 126 3.50 9.52 -3.82
N LEU A 127 2.55 8.62 -3.62
CA LEU A 127 2.78 7.18 -3.82
C LEU A 127 2.84 6.76 -5.28
N LYS A 128 2.63 7.69 -6.20
CA LYS A 128 2.73 7.42 -7.63
C LYS A 128 4.16 7.04 -8.05
N THR A 129 5.16 7.58 -7.35
CA THR A 129 6.57 7.33 -7.66
C THR A 129 7.26 6.64 -6.49
N ASP A 130 8.34 5.94 -6.80
CA ASP A 130 9.18 5.31 -5.78
C ASP A 130 9.77 6.37 -4.83
N ALA A 131 10.29 7.47 -5.39
CA ALA A 131 10.84 8.55 -4.59
C ALA A 131 9.81 9.13 -3.62
N GLY A 132 8.60 9.39 -4.10
CA GLY A 132 7.52 9.90 -3.25
C GLY A 132 7.13 8.91 -2.16
N SER A 133 7.09 7.63 -2.49
CA SER A 133 6.81 6.57 -1.53
C SER A 133 7.84 6.53 -0.40
N ARG A 134 9.12 6.71 -0.72
CA ARG A 134 10.18 6.76 0.29
C ARG A 134 10.03 7.95 1.23
N ILE A 135 9.63 9.10 0.69
CA ILE A 135 9.38 10.30 1.50
C ILE A 135 8.25 10.04 2.50
N VAL A 136 7.17 9.42 2.05
CA VAL A 136 6.03 9.08 2.93
C VAL A 136 6.46 8.08 4.00
N ASP A 137 7.19 7.05 3.61
CA ASP A 137 7.71 6.03 4.52
C ASP A 137 8.57 6.66 5.61
N GLU A 138 9.51 7.49 5.22
CA GLU A 138 10.40 8.20 6.14
C GLU A 138 9.61 9.10 7.09
N LEU A 139 8.62 9.83 6.59
CA LEU A 139 7.77 10.68 7.41
C LEU A 139 6.99 9.88 8.45
N LEU A 140 6.44 8.72 8.06
CA LEU A 140 5.72 7.84 8.99
C LEU A 140 6.64 7.31 10.09
N VAL A 141 7.86 6.92 9.73
CA VAL A 141 8.86 6.47 10.70
C VAL A 141 9.19 7.60 11.68
N GLN A 142 9.41 8.81 11.19
CA GLN A 142 9.72 9.97 12.02
C GLN A 142 8.57 10.29 12.99
N ILE A 143 7.34 10.22 12.52
CA ILE A 143 6.16 10.44 13.39
C ILE A 143 6.08 9.36 14.46
N ASP A 144 6.30 8.10 14.09
CA ASP A 144 6.27 6.97 15.02
C ASP A 144 7.34 7.10 16.10
N GLU A 145 8.49 7.66 15.76
CA GLU A 145 9.58 7.90 16.70
C GLU A 145 9.38 9.18 17.54
N GLY A 146 8.28 9.90 17.34
CA GLY A 146 7.96 11.10 18.10
C GLY A 146 8.76 12.33 17.74
N MET A 147 9.34 12.37 16.56
CA MET A 147 10.19 13.49 16.12
C MET A 147 9.41 14.78 15.86
N PHE A 148 8.09 14.70 15.77
CA PHE A 148 7.20 15.83 15.47
C PHE A 148 6.09 15.92 16.50
N VAL A 149 6.44 15.94 17.73
CA VAL A 149 5.49 16.10 18.83
C VAL A 149 5.13 17.58 19.00
#